data_5e9b17f8ca90b542fa8cd6abe7237a6f
#
_entry.id   5e9b17f8ca90b542fa8cd6abe7237a6f
#
_cell.length_a   1.000
_cell.length_b   1.000
_cell.length_c   1.000
_cell.angle_alpha   90.00
_cell.angle_beta   90.00
_cell.angle_gamma   90.00
#
_symmetry.space_group_name_H-M   'P 1'
#
loop_
_entity.id
_entity.type
_entity.pdbx_description
1 polymer ?
#
loop_
_entity_poly.entity_id
_entity_poly.type
_entity_poly.pdbx_seq_one_letter_code
_entity_poly.pdbx_strand_id
1 'polypeptide(L)'
;MKTMIGLWIVTLIPLMGCGSDGQAANNPLVDNIIEVSPADLQFAAAGEEKTIRIKAAAAWALKDDGQTWYSLSANSGYVGESVVKITALKNSEEKERSAILSFTSGTNYKQEYLLKQSKGAIENYVPEGYSLVWQDEFNEGTTLGDDWTHEVQKSGWVNNELQNYVNGEVYGKRVTELADGKLNINCFKGSDGKIYSGRVYAKVNTGWKYGYFEARILLPKGKGTWPAFWMMPVGNDWNTNPWPMCGEIDIMEEVGVVPNEVSSSIHTQDYNHTKGTQKTHAMTIDRAEGEYHVYALEWTEDAITTYVDGKVQLAVTKQQLGSGHNQWPFHYAFYPILNLAWGGDWGGMNGVDESALP
;
A
#
# COMPACT_ATOMS: atom_id res chain seq x y z
N MET A 1 33.29 6.84 -26.07
CA MET A 1 34.67 6.32 -26.28
C MET A 1 34.73 4.92 -25.69
N LYS A 2 34.92 3.94 -26.58
CA LYS A 2 35.31 2.52 -26.44
C LYS A 2 34.53 1.58 -25.49
N THR A 3 33.66 0.85 -26.13
CA THR A 3 33.14 -0.51 -25.94
C THR A 3 34.23 -1.54 -25.65
N MET A 4 34.03 -2.44 -24.70
CA MET A 4 34.72 -3.74 -24.70
C MET A 4 33.71 -4.86 -24.44
N ILE A 5 33.45 -5.62 -25.50
CA ILE A 5 32.74 -6.89 -25.52
C ILE A 5 33.77 -7.97 -25.27
N GLY A 6 33.60 -8.76 -24.23
CA GLY A 6 34.43 -9.96 -23.98
C GLY A 6 33.67 -11.22 -24.38
N LEU A 7 34.07 -11.79 -25.51
CA LEU A 7 33.58 -13.07 -26.02
C LEU A 7 34.51 -14.18 -25.47
N TRP A 8 33.98 -15.13 -24.70
CA TRP A 8 34.69 -16.31 -24.27
C TRP A 8 34.29 -17.49 -25.15
N ILE A 9 35.21 -17.91 -25.98
CA ILE A 9 35.14 -19.15 -26.80
C ILE A 9 35.75 -20.27 -25.97
N VAL A 10 34.94 -21.30 -25.65
CA VAL A 10 35.43 -22.55 -25.08
C VAL A 10 35.63 -23.53 -26.23
N THR A 11 36.89 -23.86 -26.53
CA THR A 11 37.28 -24.88 -27.49
C THR A 11 37.21 -26.26 -26.83
N LEU A 12 36.40 -27.13 -27.40
CA LEU A 12 36.42 -28.58 -27.12
C LEU A 12 37.59 -29.24 -27.83
N ILE A 13 38.41 -29.99 -27.11
CA ILE A 13 39.43 -30.93 -27.64
C ILE A 13 38.89 -32.34 -27.42
N PRO A 14 38.78 -33.20 -28.43
CA PRO A 14 38.44 -34.60 -28.24
C PRO A 14 39.70 -35.41 -27.96
N LEU A 15 39.73 -36.14 -26.87
CA LEU A 15 40.69 -37.20 -26.62
C LEU A 15 40.04 -38.56 -26.91
N MET A 16 40.48 -39.21 -27.99
CA MET A 16 40.25 -40.63 -28.23
C MET A 16 41.21 -41.47 -27.36
N GLY A 17 40.64 -42.41 -26.64
CA GLY A 17 41.36 -43.45 -25.95
C GLY A 17 40.53 -44.72 -25.87
N CYS A 18 40.92 -45.75 -26.70
CA CYS A 18 40.36 -47.10 -26.60
C CYS A 18 40.89 -47.83 -25.37
N GLY A 19 40.08 -48.64 -24.72
CA GLY A 19 40.50 -49.62 -23.73
C GLY A 19 39.31 -50.27 -23.02
N SER A 20 39.16 -51.52 -23.27
CA SER A 20 38.19 -52.56 -22.96
C SER A 20 37.85 -52.75 -21.45
N ASP A 21 36.69 -53.37 -21.28
CA ASP A 21 36.18 -54.23 -20.20
C ASP A 21 35.29 -53.65 -19.13
N GLY A 22 34.08 -53.99 -19.33
CA GLY A 22 32.97 -54.40 -18.47
C GLY A 22 32.98 -54.12 -16.97
N GLN A 23 32.27 -53.10 -16.61
CA GLN A 23 31.33 -53.09 -15.47
C GLN A 23 30.37 -51.94 -15.67
N ALA A 24 29.05 -52.19 -15.62
CA ALA A 24 28.05 -51.16 -15.56
C ALA A 24 28.29 -50.34 -14.28
N ALA A 25 29.05 -49.27 -14.39
CA ALA A 25 29.11 -48.26 -13.36
C ALA A 25 27.72 -47.57 -13.37
N ASN A 26 26.90 -47.83 -12.39
CA ASN A 26 25.80 -46.96 -12.02
C ASN A 26 26.38 -45.56 -11.95
N ASN A 27 25.96 -44.69 -12.87
CA ASN A 27 26.31 -43.29 -12.85
C ASN A 27 25.26 -42.58 -11.97
N PRO A 28 25.54 -42.29 -10.71
CA PRO A 28 24.56 -41.72 -9.78
C PRO A 28 24.29 -40.24 -10.01
N LEU A 29 24.77 -39.66 -11.10
CA LEU A 29 24.75 -38.23 -11.36
C LEU A 29 23.69 -37.76 -12.37
N VAL A 30 22.86 -38.68 -12.92
CA VAL A 30 21.84 -38.32 -13.94
C VAL A 30 20.43 -38.17 -13.37
N ASP A 31 20.20 -38.49 -12.12
CA ASP A 31 18.84 -38.79 -11.64
C ASP A 31 18.07 -37.64 -10.98
N ASN A 32 18.56 -36.40 -10.94
CA ASN A 32 17.89 -35.32 -10.20
C ASN A 32 17.69 -34.02 -11.01
N ILE A 33 17.68 -34.12 -12.33
CA ILE A 33 17.51 -32.93 -13.18
C ILE A 33 16.04 -32.49 -13.19
N ILE A 34 15.83 -31.20 -12.99
CA ILE A 34 14.54 -30.53 -13.20
C ILE A 34 14.69 -29.66 -14.45
N GLU A 35 13.80 -29.82 -15.41
CA GLU A 35 13.63 -28.91 -16.53
C GLU A 35 12.36 -28.07 -16.30
N VAL A 36 12.51 -26.75 -16.28
CA VAL A 36 11.40 -25.81 -16.13
C VAL A 36 11.23 -25.03 -17.44
N SER A 37 10.03 -25.00 -17.96
CA SER A 37 9.70 -24.30 -19.22
C SER A 37 8.45 -23.44 -19.06
N PRO A 38 8.48 -22.18 -19.55
CA PRO A 38 9.62 -21.45 -20.15
C PRO A 38 10.75 -21.23 -19.14
N ALA A 39 11.92 -20.74 -19.57
CA ALA A 39 13.10 -20.56 -18.73
C ALA A 39 12.97 -19.45 -17.67
N ASP A 40 12.08 -18.50 -17.91
CA ASP A 40 11.66 -17.45 -16.98
C ASP A 40 10.21 -17.03 -17.28
N LEU A 41 9.61 -16.25 -16.42
CA LEU A 41 8.29 -15.67 -16.65
C LEU A 41 8.31 -14.16 -16.46
N GLN A 42 7.75 -13.47 -17.46
CA GLN A 42 7.46 -12.05 -17.41
C GLN A 42 5.94 -11.86 -17.30
N PHE A 43 5.47 -11.14 -16.27
CA PHE A 43 4.08 -10.79 -16.06
C PHE A 43 3.82 -9.35 -16.48
N ALA A 44 2.62 -9.08 -16.98
CA ALA A 44 2.13 -7.71 -17.17
C ALA A 44 1.86 -7.03 -15.84
N ALA A 45 1.92 -5.69 -15.81
CA ALA A 45 1.61 -4.90 -14.63
C ALA A 45 0.18 -5.14 -14.10
N ALA A 46 -0.79 -5.36 -14.98
CA ALA A 46 -2.19 -5.61 -14.59
C ALA A 46 -2.40 -6.89 -13.75
N GLY A 47 -1.36 -7.75 -13.66
CA GLY A 47 -1.49 -9.08 -13.10
C GLY A 47 -2.10 -10.06 -14.09
N GLU A 48 -1.72 -11.30 -14.02
CA GLU A 48 -2.21 -12.37 -14.88
C GLU A 48 -1.84 -13.74 -14.32
N GLU A 49 -2.49 -14.80 -14.80
CA GLU A 49 -2.10 -16.18 -14.53
C GLU A 49 -1.22 -16.71 -15.67
N LYS A 50 -0.07 -17.30 -15.34
CA LYS A 50 0.81 -18.03 -16.25
C LYS A 50 1.15 -19.38 -15.68
N THR A 51 1.62 -20.29 -16.54
CA THR A 51 1.97 -21.66 -16.15
C THR A 51 3.42 -21.95 -16.47
N ILE A 52 4.06 -22.71 -15.59
CA ILE A 52 5.32 -23.39 -15.87
C ILE A 52 5.08 -24.90 -15.95
N ARG A 53 5.81 -25.54 -16.86
CA ARG A 53 5.88 -26.98 -16.96
C ARG A 53 7.17 -27.45 -16.34
N ILE A 54 7.09 -28.45 -15.49
CA ILE A 54 8.21 -29.01 -14.77
C ILE A 54 8.32 -30.47 -15.20
N LYS A 55 9.49 -30.84 -15.71
CA LYS A 55 9.83 -32.23 -15.97
C LYS A 55 10.95 -32.66 -15.04
N ALA A 56 10.68 -33.58 -14.15
CA ALA A 56 11.58 -33.96 -13.08
C ALA A 56 11.88 -35.46 -13.10
N ALA A 57 13.14 -35.84 -12.94
CA ALA A 57 13.59 -37.21 -12.84
C ALA A 57 13.39 -37.83 -11.45
N ALA A 58 13.13 -36.98 -10.42
CA ALA A 58 12.78 -37.37 -9.05
C ALA A 58 11.72 -36.41 -8.47
N ALA A 59 11.25 -36.72 -7.26
CA ALA A 59 10.36 -35.81 -6.55
C ALA A 59 11.05 -34.44 -6.34
N TRP A 60 10.28 -33.36 -6.48
CA TRP A 60 10.78 -31.99 -6.39
C TRP A 60 10.00 -31.17 -5.38
N ALA A 61 10.65 -30.14 -4.85
CA ALA A 61 10.03 -29.10 -4.04
C ALA A 61 10.44 -27.72 -4.56
N LEU A 62 9.55 -26.76 -4.35
CA LEU A 62 9.71 -25.36 -4.72
C LEU A 62 9.56 -24.50 -3.47
N LYS A 63 10.54 -23.64 -3.24
CA LYS A 63 10.51 -22.62 -2.20
C LYS A 63 10.45 -21.26 -2.87
N ASP A 64 9.49 -20.45 -2.48
CA ASP A 64 9.43 -19.04 -2.84
C ASP A 64 10.32 -18.18 -1.95
N ASP A 65 10.53 -16.93 -2.34
CA ASP A 65 11.33 -15.95 -1.61
C ASP A 65 10.53 -15.13 -0.59
N GLY A 66 9.26 -15.51 -0.33
CA GLY A 66 8.37 -14.86 0.62
C GLY A 66 7.69 -13.60 0.11
N GLN A 67 7.79 -13.31 -1.20
CA GLN A 67 7.07 -12.20 -1.81
C GLN A 67 5.56 -12.46 -1.84
N THR A 68 4.77 -11.41 -1.64
CA THR A 68 3.30 -11.51 -1.53
C THR A 68 2.54 -11.18 -2.81
N TRP A 69 3.25 -10.77 -3.87
CA TRP A 69 2.62 -10.30 -5.11
C TRP A 69 2.27 -11.43 -6.10
N TYR A 70 2.60 -12.66 -5.79
CA TYR A 70 2.20 -13.83 -6.57
C TYR A 70 1.77 -14.98 -5.65
N SER A 71 1.08 -15.93 -6.24
CA SER A 71 0.71 -17.20 -5.59
C SER A 71 1.02 -18.38 -6.50
N LEU A 72 1.26 -19.53 -5.91
CA LEU A 72 1.59 -20.79 -6.59
C LEU A 72 0.49 -21.80 -6.37
N SER A 73 0.08 -22.54 -7.41
CA SER A 73 -0.91 -23.62 -7.28
C SER A 73 -0.35 -24.88 -6.61
N ALA A 74 0.98 -25.05 -6.62
CA ALA A 74 1.68 -26.15 -5.95
C ALA A 74 3.12 -25.74 -5.64
N ASN A 75 3.67 -26.27 -4.56
CA ASN A 75 5.06 -26.07 -4.14
C ASN A 75 5.88 -27.36 -4.12
N SER A 76 5.33 -28.47 -4.62
CA SER A 76 6.02 -29.76 -4.74
C SER A 76 5.34 -30.65 -5.77
N GLY A 77 6.04 -31.71 -6.20
CA GLY A 77 5.52 -32.72 -7.11
C GLY A 77 6.37 -33.98 -7.15
N TYR A 78 5.89 -34.94 -7.93
CA TYR A 78 6.55 -36.24 -8.10
C TYR A 78 7.38 -36.27 -9.39
N VAL A 79 8.06 -37.41 -9.61
CA VAL A 79 8.74 -37.73 -10.87
C VAL A 79 7.79 -37.65 -12.07
N GLY A 80 8.29 -37.12 -13.19
CA GLY A 80 7.55 -36.94 -14.43
C GLY A 80 7.19 -35.49 -14.72
N GLU A 81 6.11 -35.25 -15.43
CA GLU A 81 5.66 -33.94 -15.82
C GLU A 81 4.64 -33.37 -14.83
N SER A 82 4.82 -32.11 -14.49
CA SER A 82 3.91 -31.35 -13.62
C SER A 82 3.67 -29.96 -14.22
N VAL A 83 2.55 -29.35 -13.86
CA VAL A 83 2.22 -27.97 -14.23
C VAL A 83 1.95 -27.18 -12.97
N VAL A 84 2.61 -26.05 -12.81
CA VAL A 84 2.34 -25.11 -11.72
C VAL A 84 1.81 -23.83 -12.34
N LYS A 85 0.67 -23.38 -11.85
CA LYS A 85 0.08 -22.07 -12.16
C LYS A 85 0.66 -21.04 -11.21
N ILE A 86 1.05 -19.90 -11.76
CA ILE A 86 1.56 -18.75 -11.02
C ILE A 86 0.63 -17.60 -11.33
N THR A 87 -0.05 -17.09 -10.32
CA THR A 87 -0.97 -15.94 -10.44
C THR A 87 -0.30 -14.73 -9.86
N ALA A 88 0.07 -13.78 -10.71
CA ALA A 88 0.62 -12.50 -10.30
C ALA A 88 -0.50 -11.49 -10.07
N LEU A 89 -0.40 -10.73 -8.97
CA LEU A 89 -1.30 -9.65 -8.64
C LEU A 89 -0.92 -8.38 -9.40
N LYS A 90 -1.82 -7.40 -9.50
CA LYS A 90 -1.52 -6.09 -10.11
C LYS A 90 -0.28 -5.48 -9.47
N ASN A 91 0.62 -4.95 -10.28
CA ASN A 91 1.70 -4.08 -9.83
C ASN A 91 1.25 -2.63 -10.02
N SER A 92 0.89 -1.97 -8.94
CA SER A 92 0.49 -0.58 -8.96
C SER A 92 1.67 0.40 -8.76
N GLU A 93 2.90 -0.11 -8.60
CA GLU A 93 4.09 0.72 -8.44
C GLU A 93 4.78 1.01 -9.77
N GLU A 94 5.38 2.19 -9.91
CA GLU A 94 6.17 2.56 -11.10
C GLU A 94 7.53 1.86 -11.17
N LYS A 95 7.70 0.78 -10.44
CA LYS A 95 8.91 -0.03 -10.38
C LYS A 95 8.63 -1.45 -10.82
N GLU A 96 9.52 -2.00 -11.64
CA GLU A 96 9.52 -3.44 -11.92
C GLU A 96 9.82 -4.21 -10.63
N ARG A 97 9.19 -5.36 -10.47
CA ARG A 97 9.46 -6.28 -9.36
C ARG A 97 9.84 -7.65 -9.87
N SER A 98 10.65 -8.34 -9.08
CA SER A 98 11.10 -9.69 -9.39
C SER A 98 11.05 -10.57 -8.14
N ALA A 99 10.99 -11.87 -8.37
CA ALA A 99 11.03 -12.90 -7.35
C ALA A 99 11.83 -14.09 -7.84
N ILE A 100 12.41 -14.85 -6.92
CA ILE A 100 13.17 -16.05 -7.22
C ILE A 100 12.48 -17.26 -6.59
N LEU A 101 12.13 -18.21 -7.44
CA LEU A 101 11.67 -19.53 -7.03
C LEU A 101 12.84 -20.49 -7.01
N SER A 102 13.07 -21.16 -5.89
CA SER A 102 14.16 -22.14 -5.74
C SER A 102 13.61 -23.56 -5.84
N PHE A 103 13.94 -24.26 -6.92
CA PHE A 103 13.64 -25.68 -7.11
C PHE A 103 14.70 -26.55 -6.47
N THR A 104 14.28 -27.61 -5.79
CA THR A 104 15.13 -28.65 -5.26
C THR A 104 14.62 -30.01 -5.68
N SER A 105 15.53 -30.95 -6.01
CA SER A 105 15.21 -32.34 -6.31
C SER A 105 16.29 -33.28 -5.80
N GLY A 106 15.90 -34.35 -5.13
CA GLY A 106 16.84 -35.24 -4.47
C GLY A 106 17.68 -34.52 -3.43
N THR A 107 18.91 -34.97 -3.22
CA THR A 107 19.79 -34.41 -2.16
C THR A 107 20.62 -33.22 -2.60
N ASN A 108 20.87 -33.01 -3.90
CA ASN A 108 21.90 -32.07 -4.36
C ASN A 108 21.48 -31.16 -5.52
N TYR A 109 20.29 -31.30 -6.10
CA TYR A 109 19.90 -30.44 -7.21
C TYR A 109 19.20 -29.19 -6.70
N LYS A 110 19.68 -28.01 -7.14
CA LYS A 110 19.06 -26.71 -6.92
C LYS A 110 19.06 -25.93 -8.22
N GLN A 111 17.92 -25.30 -8.52
CA GLN A 111 17.79 -24.40 -9.66
C GLN A 111 16.97 -23.18 -9.23
N GLU A 112 17.44 -21.99 -9.58
CA GLU A 112 16.69 -20.76 -9.43
C GLU A 112 15.88 -20.48 -10.69
N TYR A 113 14.68 -19.95 -10.49
CA TYR A 113 13.76 -19.57 -11.54
C TYR A 113 13.26 -18.15 -11.30
N LEU A 114 13.46 -17.29 -12.30
CA LEU A 114 13.17 -15.86 -12.16
C LEU A 114 11.76 -15.54 -12.62
N LEU A 115 11.01 -14.90 -11.75
CA LEU A 115 9.77 -14.21 -12.06
C LEU A 115 10.04 -12.72 -12.15
N LYS A 116 9.48 -12.07 -13.17
CA LYS A 116 9.51 -10.61 -13.32
C LYS A 116 8.12 -10.11 -13.56
N GLN A 117 7.84 -8.89 -13.09
CA GLN A 117 6.61 -8.20 -13.44
C GLN A 117 6.93 -6.75 -13.81
N SER A 118 6.34 -6.33 -14.93
CA SER A 118 6.48 -4.96 -15.41
C SER A 118 5.98 -3.95 -14.39
N LYS A 119 6.57 -2.76 -14.40
CA LYS A 119 6.09 -1.62 -13.60
C LYS A 119 4.66 -1.27 -13.97
N GLY A 120 3.87 -0.85 -13.00
CA GLY A 120 2.57 -0.25 -13.19
C GLY A 120 2.68 1.15 -13.81
N ALA A 121 1.57 1.65 -14.29
CA ALA A 121 1.40 3.06 -14.59
C ALA A 121 0.60 3.69 -13.44
N ILE A 122 0.99 4.89 -13.02
CA ILE A 122 0.11 5.71 -12.19
C ILE A 122 -0.96 6.27 -13.12
N GLU A 123 -2.20 5.92 -12.86
CA GLU A 123 -3.32 6.48 -13.60
C GLU A 123 -3.56 7.91 -13.12
N ASN A 124 -3.76 8.84 -14.06
CA ASN A 124 -4.10 10.22 -13.75
C ASN A 124 -5.63 10.37 -13.72
N TYR A 125 -6.16 10.67 -12.55
CA TYR A 125 -7.60 10.89 -12.35
C TYR A 125 -7.97 12.37 -12.20
N VAL A 126 -7.00 13.28 -12.32
CA VAL A 126 -7.25 14.73 -12.23
C VAL A 126 -8.18 15.16 -13.33
N PRO A 127 -9.33 15.80 -13.05
CA PRO A 127 -10.26 16.25 -14.06
C PRO A 127 -9.65 17.30 -15.00
N GLU A 128 -10.15 17.36 -16.23
CA GLU A 128 -9.72 18.39 -17.18
C GLU A 128 -10.00 19.79 -16.63
N GLY A 129 -9.07 20.72 -16.88
CA GLY A 129 -9.19 22.12 -16.44
C GLY A 129 -8.53 22.45 -15.10
N TYR A 130 -8.08 21.45 -14.35
CA TYR A 130 -7.26 21.68 -13.17
C TYR A 130 -5.78 21.85 -13.51
N SER A 131 -5.07 22.66 -12.74
CA SER A 131 -3.61 22.80 -12.81
C SER A 131 -2.99 22.55 -11.44
N LEU A 132 -1.81 21.91 -11.45
CA LEU A 132 -1.07 21.61 -10.23
C LEU A 132 -0.62 22.91 -9.54
N VAL A 133 -0.92 23.04 -8.25
CA VAL A 133 -0.52 24.19 -7.43
C VAL A 133 0.43 23.82 -6.30
N TRP A 134 0.39 22.57 -5.83
CA TRP A 134 1.28 22.03 -4.81
C TRP A 134 1.30 20.50 -4.89
N GLN A 135 2.45 19.91 -4.62
CA GLN A 135 2.61 18.46 -4.50
C GLN A 135 3.76 18.13 -3.56
N ASP A 136 3.70 16.96 -2.95
CA ASP A 136 4.84 16.31 -2.31
C ASP A 136 4.87 14.84 -2.72
N GLU A 137 5.92 14.45 -3.43
CA GLU A 137 6.14 13.08 -3.90
C GLU A 137 7.04 12.29 -2.93
N PHE A 138 7.44 12.90 -1.81
CA PHE A 138 8.26 12.29 -0.76
C PHE A 138 9.58 11.68 -1.24
N ASN A 139 10.15 12.24 -2.30
CA ASN A 139 11.36 11.73 -2.96
C ASN A 139 12.65 12.22 -2.33
N GLU A 140 12.59 13.24 -1.46
CA GLU A 140 13.76 13.91 -0.93
C GLU A 140 13.89 13.73 0.58
N GLY A 141 15.12 13.40 1.04
CA GLY A 141 15.41 13.26 2.46
C GLY A 141 14.89 11.96 3.09
N THR A 142 14.87 11.93 4.41
CA THR A 142 14.38 10.82 5.24
C THR A 142 13.29 11.25 6.22
N THR A 143 13.02 12.55 6.29
CA THR A 143 12.02 13.17 7.17
C THR A 143 11.21 14.20 6.39
N LEU A 144 9.99 14.45 6.82
CA LEU A 144 9.11 15.46 6.23
C LEU A 144 9.77 16.84 6.23
N GLY A 145 9.55 17.57 5.14
CA GLY A 145 9.99 18.96 4.97
C GLY A 145 9.12 19.96 5.73
N ASP A 146 9.44 21.26 5.56
CA ASP A 146 8.82 22.37 6.29
C ASP A 146 7.35 22.60 5.95
N ASP A 147 6.86 22.03 4.83
CA ASP A 147 5.46 22.08 4.43
C ASP A 147 4.56 21.26 5.38
N TRP A 148 5.14 20.34 6.15
CA TRP A 148 4.44 19.45 7.06
C TRP A 148 4.67 19.79 8.52
N THR A 149 3.63 19.59 9.31
CA THR A 149 3.69 19.74 10.78
C THR A 149 3.16 18.47 11.43
N HIS A 150 3.87 17.96 12.44
CA HIS A 150 3.38 16.88 13.29
C HIS A 150 2.43 17.42 14.34
N GLU A 151 1.25 16.80 14.44
CA GLU A 151 0.38 16.96 15.60
C GLU A 151 0.94 16.16 16.78
N VAL A 152 1.00 16.76 17.96
CA VAL A 152 1.49 16.11 19.18
C VAL A 152 0.37 16.09 20.20
N GLN A 153 -0.17 14.89 20.45
CA GLN A 153 -1.32 14.69 21.32
C GLN A 153 -1.19 13.41 22.14
N LYS A 154 -1.79 13.39 23.31
CA LYS A 154 -1.79 12.19 24.18
C LYS A 154 -2.92 11.25 23.78
N SER A 155 -2.74 9.97 24.11
CA SER A 155 -3.80 8.96 24.08
C SER A 155 -5.08 9.49 24.74
N GLY A 156 -6.22 9.19 24.12
CA GLY A 156 -7.55 9.65 24.58
C GLY A 156 -7.88 11.10 24.27
N TRP A 157 -7.09 11.80 23.44
CA TRP A 157 -7.35 13.20 23.06
C TRP A 157 -8.69 13.36 22.33
N VAL A 158 -8.97 12.52 21.34
CA VAL A 158 -10.23 12.44 20.60
C VAL A 158 -10.64 10.98 20.44
N ASN A 159 -11.92 10.70 20.27
CA ASN A 159 -12.49 9.39 19.91
C ASN A 159 -11.99 8.21 20.78
N ASN A 160 -11.51 8.48 21.99
CA ASN A 160 -10.88 7.48 22.88
C ASN A 160 -9.74 6.69 22.22
N GLU A 161 -9.05 7.27 21.24
CA GLU A 161 -7.93 6.67 20.52
C GLU A 161 -6.77 6.32 21.48
N LEU A 162 -6.10 5.19 21.24
CA LEU A 162 -5.16 4.62 22.18
C LEU A 162 -3.71 5.08 21.97
N GLN A 163 -3.37 5.60 20.80
CA GLN A 163 -2.01 6.05 20.49
C GLN A 163 -1.72 7.44 21.07
N ASN A 164 -0.44 7.69 21.29
CA ASN A 164 0.12 9.02 21.44
C ASN A 164 0.63 9.48 20.08
N TYR A 165 0.16 10.62 19.58
CA TYR A 165 0.74 11.27 18.42
C TYR A 165 1.98 12.05 18.86
N VAL A 166 3.09 11.82 18.20
CA VAL A 166 4.38 12.44 18.54
C VAL A 166 5.08 12.98 17.29
N ASN A 167 6.12 13.78 17.51
CA ASN A 167 6.99 14.25 16.45
C ASN A 167 8.29 13.46 16.44
N GLY A 168 8.65 12.91 15.29
CA GLY A 168 9.96 12.31 15.07
C GLY A 168 10.09 10.87 15.58
N GLU A 169 11.05 10.65 16.47
CA GLU A 169 11.49 9.32 16.91
C GLU A 169 11.22 9.08 18.40
N VAL A 170 10.74 7.88 18.73
CA VAL A 170 10.53 7.39 20.08
C VAL A 170 11.06 5.95 20.17
N TYR A 171 11.94 5.69 21.14
CA TYR A 171 12.56 4.36 21.36
C TYR A 171 13.25 3.79 20.11
N GLY A 172 13.91 4.65 19.29
CA GLY A 172 14.61 4.23 18.09
C GLY A 172 13.72 3.91 16.90
N LYS A 173 12.40 4.18 17.00
CA LYS A 173 11.44 4.03 15.91
C LYS A 173 10.82 5.38 15.53
N ARG A 174 10.68 5.63 14.23
CA ARG A 174 10.05 6.85 13.72
C ARG A 174 8.56 6.66 13.50
N VAL A 175 7.76 7.65 13.89
CA VAL A 175 6.32 7.69 13.58
C VAL A 175 6.04 8.13 12.16
N THR A 176 6.98 8.87 11.55
CA THR A 176 6.97 9.21 10.12
C THR A 176 8.37 9.06 9.55
N GLU A 177 8.48 8.51 8.35
CA GLU A 177 9.74 8.27 7.66
C GLU A 177 9.54 8.39 6.16
N LEU A 178 10.48 9.05 5.47
CA LEU A 178 10.54 9.05 4.02
C LEU A 178 11.50 7.94 3.58
N ALA A 179 10.98 6.98 2.85
CA ALA A 179 11.75 5.87 2.30
C ALA A 179 11.15 5.40 0.97
N ASP A 180 12.02 5.09 0.01
CA ASP A 180 11.64 4.58 -1.31
C ASP A 180 10.62 5.49 -2.06
N GLY A 181 10.74 6.82 -1.92
CA GLY A 181 9.82 7.78 -2.53
C GLY A 181 8.41 7.73 -1.92
N LYS A 182 8.31 7.53 -0.62
CA LYS A 182 7.03 7.39 0.09
C LYS A 182 7.11 7.98 1.48
N LEU A 183 6.01 8.53 1.96
CA LEU A 183 5.78 8.81 3.36
C LEU A 183 5.23 7.53 4.03
N ASN A 184 5.96 7.00 5.00
CA ASN A 184 5.49 5.94 5.87
C ASN A 184 5.01 6.55 7.19
N ILE A 185 3.77 6.32 7.57
CA ILE A 185 3.21 6.66 8.88
C ILE A 185 3.15 5.37 9.69
N ASN A 186 3.95 5.31 10.75
CA ASN A 186 4.13 4.11 11.54
C ASN A 186 3.35 4.18 12.85
N CYS A 187 2.68 3.08 13.20
CA CYS A 187 2.09 2.88 14.53
C CYS A 187 2.77 1.69 15.20
N PHE A 188 3.27 1.87 16.41
CA PHE A 188 4.02 0.83 17.12
C PHE A 188 3.87 0.92 18.64
N LYS A 189 4.16 -0.19 19.32
CA LYS A 189 4.24 -0.24 20.78
C LYS A 189 5.66 0.07 21.25
N GLY A 190 5.79 1.06 22.12
CA GLY A 190 7.04 1.44 22.77
C GLY A 190 7.46 0.47 23.87
N SER A 191 8.72 0.56 24.30
CA SER A 191 9.23 -0.25 25.43
C SER A 191 8.58 0.09 26.78
N ASP A 192 7.91 1.24 26.88
CA ASP A 192 7.09 1.64 28.03
C ASP A 192 5.66 1.08 28.00
N GLY A 193 5.34 0.27 26.98
CA GLY A 193 4.04 -0.34 26.79
C GLY A 193 2.98 0.57 26.18
N LYS A 194 3.30 1.84 25.87
CA LYS A 194 2.38 2.76 25.19
C LYS A 194 2.45 2.63 23.69
N ILE A 195 1.40 3.05 23.02
CA ILE A 195 1.30 3.07 21.56
C ILE A 195 1.63 4.48 21.06
N TYR A 196 2.43 4.54 20.01
CA TYR A 196 2.88 5.76 19.35
C TYR A 196 2.54 5.72 17.87
N SER A 197 2.13 6.86 17.32
CA SER A 197 1.81 6.97 15.91
C SER A 197 2.05 8.39 15.38
N GLY A 198 1.96 8.54 14.04
CA GLY A 198 2.07 9.80 13.34
C GLY A 198 0.71 10.38 12.94
N ARG A 199 0.58 11.69 13.12
CA ARG A 199 -0.44 12.54 12.51
C ARG A 199 0.24 13.79 12.00
N VAL A 200 0.13 14.04 10.71
CA VAL A 200 0.78 15.16 10.03
C VAL A 200 -0.25 15.93 9.22
N TYR A 201 -0.03 17.22 9.09
CA TYR A 201 -0.87 18.08 8.26
C TYR A 201 -0.02 19.01 7.42
N ALA A 202 -0.46 19.26 6.18
CA ALA A 202 0.22 20.19 5.30
C ALA A 202 -0.13 21.62 5.68
N LYS A 203 0.90 22.39 6.05
CA LYS A 203 0.75 23.77 6.51
C LYS A 203 1.35 24.74 5.51
N VAL A 204 1.03 24.55 4.26
CA VAL A 204 1.50 25.41 3.18
C VAL A 204 0.63 26.65 3.12
N ASN A 205 1.25 27.83 3.22
CA ASN A 205 0.57 29.13 3.17
C ASN A 205 -0.61 29.24 4.17
N THR A 206 -1.78 29.61 3.66
CA THR A 206 -3.02 29.77 4.40
C THR A 206 -4.00 28.61 4.15
N GLY A 207 -3.51 27.44 3.73
CA GLY A 207 -4.34 26.32 3.28
C GLY A 207 -4.93 26.55 1.88
N TRP A 208 -5.87 25.70 1.51
CA TRP A 208 -6.53 25.76 0.21
C TRP A 208 -8.04 25.89 0.37
N LYS A 209 -8.63 26.63 -0.51
CA LYS A 209 -10.09 26.76 -0.62
C LYS A 209 -10.48 26.32 -2.02
N TYR A 210 -11.28 25.26 -2.08
CA TYR A 210 -11.69 24.61 -3.32
C TYR A 210 -10.53 23.98 -4.09
N GLY A 211 -10.81 23.12 -5.02
CA GLY A 211 -9.84 22.45 -5.86
C GLY A 211 -10.01 20.94 -5.90
N TYR A 212 -9.07 20.29 -6.54
CA TYR A 212 -8.92 18.84 -6.55
C TYR A 212 -7.72 18.44 -5.71
N PHE A 213 -7.94 17.52 -4.78
CA PHE A 213 -6.93 17.01 -3.84
C PHE A 213 -6.85 15.52 -4.00
N GLU A 214 -5.66 14.96 -4.10
CA GLU A 214 -5.51 13.51 -4.14
C GLU A 214 -4.29 13.05 -3.35
N ALA A 215 -4.39 11.83 -2.84
CA ALA A 215 -3.26 11.10 -2.29
C ALA A 215 -3.33 9.64 -2.72
N ARG A 216 -2.17 9.10 -3.12
CA ARG A 216 -2.02 7.69 -3.46
C ARG A 216 -1.52 6.93 -2.24
N ILE A 217 -2.39 6.11 -1.65
CA ILE A 217 -2.18 5.51 -0.33
C ILE A 217 -2.33 3.99 -0.39
N LEU A 218 -1.45 3.28 0.32
CA LEU A 218 -1.60 1.88 0.71
C LEU A 218 -2.03 1.83 2.17
N LEU A 219 -3.18 1.23 2.46
CA LEU A 219 -3.71 1.17 3.81
C LEU A 219 -3.03 0.08 4.66
N PRO A 220 -2.87 0.31 5.97
CA PRO A 220 -2.27 -0.66 6.88
C PRO A 220 -3.23 -1.81 7.14
N LYS A 221 -2.67 -2.97 7.49
CA LYS A 221 -3.44 -4.14 7.94
C LYS A 221 -3.45 -4.22 9.45
N GLY A 222 -4.56 -4.74 9.98
CA GLY A 222 -4.61 -5.15 11.38
C GLY A 222 -5.78 -4.58 12.14
N LYS A 223 -6.36 -5.42 12.99
CA LYS A 223 -7.49 -5.07 13.84
C LYS A 223 -7.07 -4.04 14.89
N GLY A 224 -7.56 -2.84 14.75
CA GLY A 224 -7.21 -1.68 15.56
C GLY A 224 -6.67 -0.50 14.78
N THR A 225 -6.24 -0.70 13.51
CA THR A 225 -5.82 0.41 12.65
C THR A 225 -7.02 1.28 12.28
N TRP A 226 -6.75 2.57 12.18
CA TRP A 226 -7.69 3.59 11.70
C TRP A 226 -6.90 4.68 10.96
N PRO A 227 -6.49 4.42 9.70
CA PRO A 227 -5.88 5.41 8.84
C PRO A 227 -6.92 6.42 8.35
N ALA A 228 -6.48 7.68 8.15
CA ALA A 228 -7.32 8.72 7.57
C ALA A 228 -6.53 9.70 6.69
N PHE A 229 -7.18 10.13 5.59
CA PHE A 229 -6.84 11.28 4.77
C PHE A 229 -8.05 12.20 4.75
N TRP A 230 -7.92 13.36 5.37
CA TRP A 230 -9.04 14.24 5.69
C TRP A 230 -8.62 15.69 5.81
N MET A 231 -9.55 16.61 6.02
CA MET A 231 -9.27 18.04 6.05
C MET A 231 -10.03 18.77 7.16
N MET A 232 -9.35 19.77 7.75
CA MET A 232 -9.88 20.69 8.75
C MET A 232 -9.68 22.14 8.33
N PRO A 233 -10.51 23.09 8.83
CA PRO A 233 -10.41 24.51 8.48
C PRO A 233 -9.15 25.17 9.08
N VAL A 234 -8.51 26.01 8.28
CA VAL A 234 -7.36 26.81 8.69
C VAL A 234 -7.80 27.95 9.63
N GLY A 235 -7.00 28.19 10.68
CA GLY A 235 -7.19 29.35 11.57
C GLY A 235 -8.51 29.34 12.34
N ASN A 236 -9.09 28.16 12.55
CA ASN A 236 -10.36 28.04 13.25
C ASN A 236 -10.26 28.49 14.72
N ASP A 237 -11.21 29.28 15.16
CA ASP A 237 -11.39 29.57 16.57
C ASP A 237 -12.35 28.56 17.22
N TRP A 238 -11.75 27.59 17.90
CA TRP A 238 -12.48 26.49 18.55
C TRP A 238 -13.47 26.92 19.64
N ASN A 239 -13.36 28.16 20.15
CA ASN A 239 -14.28 28.68 21.15
C ASN A 239 -15.59 29.18 20.50
N THR A 240 -15.52 29.78 19.33
CA THR A 240 -16.67 30.37 18.62
C THR A 240 -17.18 29.49 17.48
N ASN A 241 -16.36 28.59 16.97
CA ASN A 241 -16.68 27.68 15.88
C ASN A 241 -16.16 26.26 16.20
N PRO A 242 -16.68 25.62 17.28
CA PRO A 242 -16.23 24.29 17.69
C PRO A 242 -16.62 23.22 16.67
N TRP A 243 -15.92 22.08 16.72
CA TRP A 243 -16.37 20.89 16.00
C TRP A 243 -17.77 20.43 16.52
N PRO A 244 -18.71 20.02 15.66
CA PRO A 244 -18.61 19.86 14.21
C PRO A 244 -19.05 21.09 13.38
N MET A 245 -19.35 22.22 14.03
CA MET A 245 -19.81 23.45 13.37
C MET A 245 -18.77 24.00 12.38
N CYS A 246 -17.47 23.81 12.68
CA CYS A 246 -16.38 24.28 11.83
C CYS A 246 -16.31 23.58 10.48
N GLY A 247 -16.92 22.41 10.33
CA GLY A 247 -16.82 21.54 9.17
C GLY A 247 -15.60 20.62 9.20
N GLU A 248 -15.77 19.43 8.62
CA GLU A 248 -14.73 18.42 8.41
C GLU A 248 -15.02 17.68 7.11
N ILE A 249 -13.99 17.35 6.34
CA ILE A 249 -14.11 16.59 5.10
C ILE A 249 -13.19 15.37 5.21
N ASP A 250 -13.77 14.18 5.31
CA ASP A 250 -13.05 12.91 5.35
C ASP A 250 -13.02 12.33 3.94
N ILE A 251 -11.86 12.42 3.30
CA ILE A 251 -11.66 11.95 1.93
C ILE A 251 -11.55 10.43 1.91
N MET A 252 -10.83 9.88 2.87
CA MET A 252 -10.63 8.44 3.05
C MET A 252 -10.46 8.10 4.52
N GLU A 253 -11.24 7.15 4.99
CA GLU A 253 -11.06 6.49 6.26
C GLU A 253 -11.28 4.99 6.12
N GLU A 254 -10.56 4.19 6.88
CA GLU A 254 -10.75 2.76 7.02
C GLU A 254 -10.56 2.36 8.49
N VAL A 255 -11.22 1.30 8.92
CA VAL A 255 -10.93 0.63 10.19
C VAL A 255 -10.58 -0.83 9.96
N GLY A 256 -9.43 -1.27 10.46
CA GLY A 256 -8.94 -2.62 10.23
C GLY A 256 -9.79 -3.75 10.85
N VAL A 257 -10.88 -3.42 11.54
CA VAL A 257 -11.94 -4.37 11.96
C VAL A 257 -12.91 -4.71 10.82
N VAL A 258 -12.95 -3.89 9.75
CA VAL A 258 -13.71 -4.12 8.52
C VAL A 258 -12.76 -3.87 7.33
N PRO A 259 -11.83 -4.80 7.07
CA PRO A 259 -10.76 -4.58 6.11
C PRO A 259 -11.29 -4.38 4.68
N ASN A 260 -10.62 -3.50 3.94
CA ASN A 260 -10.96 -3.13 2.56
C ASN A 260 -12.31 -2.41 2.40
N GLU A 261 -12.95 -1.96 3.48
CA GLU A 261 -14.10 -1.09 3.41
C GLU A 261 -13.67 0.35 3.72
N VAL A 262 -13.62 1.17 2.68
CA VAL A 262 -13.19 2.57 2.76
C VAL A 262 -14.40 3.48 2.76
N SER A 263 -14.45 4.44 3.67
CA SER A 263 -15.51 5.44 3.75
C SER A 263 -15.02 6.85 3.49
N SER A 264 -15.92 7.69 2.98
CA SER A 264 -15.78 9.14 2.95
C SER A 264 -16.97 9.77 3.68
N SER A 265 -16.71 10.88 4.38
CA SER A 265 -17.73 11.55 5.17
C SER A 265 -17.57 13.06 5.10
N ILE A 266 -18.64 13.78 5.45
CA ILE A 266 -18.55 15.17 5.89
C ILE A 266 -19.23 15.32 7.24
N HIS A 267 -18.66 16.18 8.08
CA HIS A 267 -19.24 16.55 9.37
C HIS A 267 -19.51 18.05 9.43
N THR A 268 -20.71 18.39 9.86
CA THR A 268 -21.18 19.76 10.06
C THR A 268 -22.06 19.82 11.31
N GLN A 269 -22.47 21.01 11.76
CA GLN A 269 -23.34 21.13 12.91
C GLN A 269 -24.64 20.29 12.80
N ASP A 270 -25.22 20.22 11.60
CA ASP A 270 -26.49 19.50 11.39
C ASP A 270 -26.26 18.05 10.93
N TYR A 271 -25.09 17.76 10.35
CA TYR A 271 -24.76 16.46 9.79
C TYR A 271 -23.45 15.93 10.41
N ASN A 272 -23.54 15.10 11.44
CA ASN A 272 -22.36 14.54 12.10
C ASN A 272 -22.65 13.19 12.77
N HIS A 273 -21.61 12.45 13.09
CA HIS A 273 -21.74 11.10 13.64
C HIS A 273 -22.37 11.10 15.06
N THR A 274 -22.14 12.12 15.87
CA THR A 274 -22.72 12.17 17.23
C THR A 274 -24.25 12.30 17.23
N LYS A 275 -24.79 12.78 16.10
CA LYS A 275 -26.25 12.83 15.84
C LYS A 275 -26.72 11.68 14.95
N GLY A 276 -25.83 10.87 14.40
CA GLY A 276 -26.16 9.85 13.40
C GLY A 276 -26.67 10.44 12.08
N THR A 277 -26.26 11.66 11.73
CA THR A 277 -26.75 12.41 10.56
C THR A 277 -25.67 12.74 9.55
N GLN A 278 -24.40 12.35 9.79
CA GLN A 278 -23.29 12.59 8.86
C GLN A 278 -23.63 12.11 7.44
N LYS A 279 -23.11 12.81 6.46
CA LYS A 279 -23.19 12.34 5.08
C LYS A 279 -21.97 11.48 4.84
N THR A 280 -22.20 10.20 4.67
CA THR A 280 -21.15 9.20 4.54
C THR A 280 -21.50 8.17 3.48
N HIS A 281 -20.50 7.60 2.85
CA HIS A 281 -20.66 6.45 1.98
C HIS A 281 -19.42 5.56 2.08
N ALA A 282 -19.63 4.27 2.26
CA ALA A 282 -18.59 3.26 2.31
C ALA A 282 -18.58 2.42 1.02
N MET A 283 -17.39 2.07 0.55
CA MET A 283 -17.16 1.19 -0.60
C MET A 283 -16.19 0.09 -0.24
N THR A 284 -16.47 -1.12 -0.67
CA THR A 284 -15.47 -2.19 -0.66
C THR A 284 -14.51 -1.98 -1.83
N ILE A 285 -13.24 -1.80 -1.52
CA ILE A 285 -12.15 -1.62 -2.49
C ILE A 285 -11.35 -2.91 -2.53
N ASP A 286 -11.21 -3.48 -3.71
CA ASP A 286 -10.40 -4.70 -3.83
C ASP A 286 -8.96 -4.41 -3.41
N ARG A 287 -8.51 -5.12 -2.35
CA ARG A 287 -7.16 -5.01 -1.81
C ARG A 287 -6.72 -3.60 -1.35
N ALA A 288 -7.62 -2.81 -0.76
CA ALA A 288 -7.25 -1.51 -0.18
C ALA A 288 -6.05 -1.60 0.80
N GLU A 289 -5.97 -2.70 1.58
CA GLU A 289 -4.84 -3.02 2.46
C GLU A 289 -3.69 -3.76 1.75
N GLY A 290 -3.69 -3.91 0.45
CA GLY A 290 -2.72 -4.72 -0.30
C GLY A 290 -2.13 -4.06 -1.52
N GLU A 291 -2.73 -2.99 -2.00
CA GLU A 291 -2.33 -2.23 -3.18
C GLU A 291 -2.51 -0.73 -2.94
N TYR A 292 -1.78 0.08 -3.71
CA TYR A 292 -1.99 1.52 -3.69
C TYR A 292 -3.24 1.89 -4.48
N HIS A 293 -4.07 2.73 -3.87
CA HIS A 293 -5.23 3.34 -4.50
C HIS A 293 -5.12 4.87 -4.42
N VAL A 294 -5.78 5.57 -5.34
CA VAL A 294 -5.85 7.03 -5.35
C VAL A 294 -7.16 7.45 -4.71
N TYR A 295 -7.06 8.15 -3.58
CA TYR A 295 -8.17 8.75 -2.87
C TYR A 295 -8.19 10.24 -3.16
N ALA A 296 -9.32 10.76 -3.63
CA ALA A 296 -9.40 12.14 -4.08
C ALA A 296 -10.66 12.86 -3.65
N LEU A 297 -10.56 14.18 -3.61
CA LEU A 297 -11.62 15.14 -3.33
C LEU A 297 -11.68 16.17 -4.45
N GLU A 298 -12.82 16.34 -5.05
CA GLU A 298 -13.17 17.54 -5.81
C GLU A 298 -14.09 18.40 -4.96
N TRP A 299 -13.64 19.59 -4.63
CA TRP A 299 -14.34 20.51 -3.78
C TRP A 299 -14.53 21.87 -4.45
N THR A 300 -15.78 22.25 -4.64
CA THR A 300 -16.19 23.52 -5.22
C THR A 300 -17.00 24.33 -4.19
N GLU A 301 -17.44 25.52 -4.54
CA GLU A 301 -18.32 26.31 -3.68
C GLU A 301 -19.64 25.58 -3.35
N ASP A 302 -20.15 24.79 -4.28
CA ASP A 302 -21.48 24.21 -4.21
C ASP A 302 -21.50 22.69 -4.06
N ALA A 303 -20.35 22.02 -4.17
CA ALA A 303 -20.27 20.55 -4.14
C ALA A 303 -18.99 20.04 -3.50
N ILE A 304 -19.10 18.90 -2.85
CA ILE A 304 -18.02 18.04 -2.39
C ILE A 304 -18.24 16.67 -2.99
N THR A 305 -17.27 16.19 -3.74
CA THR A 305 -17.28 14.85 -4.33
C THR A 305 -15.97 14.15 -4.02
N THR A 306 -16.03 12.96 -3.44
CA THR A 306 -14.85 12.13 -3.18
C THR A 306 -14.79 10.96 -4.16
N TYR A 307 -13.58 10.47 -4.41
CA TYR A 307 -13.32 9.42 -5.38
C TYR A 307 -12.34 8.39 -4.84
N VAL A 308 -12.47 7.16 -5.29
CA VAL A 308 -11.45 6.12 -5.19
C VAL A 308 -11.15 5.63 -6.61
N ASP A 309 -9.89 5.74 -7.05
CA ASP A 309 -9.45 5.38 -8.41
C ASP A 309 -10.36 5.98 -9.50
N GLY A 310 -10.68 7.26 -9.37
CA GLY A 310 -11.53 8.00 -10.30
C GLY A 310 -13.03 7.66 -10.24
N LYS A 311 -13.45 6.73 -9.38
CA LYS A 311 -14.86 6.38 -9.19
C LYS A 311 -15.44 7.19 -8.03
N VAL A 312 -16.59 7.82 -8.26
CA VAL A 312 -17.30 8.60 -7.21
C VAL A 312 -17.61 7.69 -6.02
N GLN A 313 -17.19 8.15 -4.84
CA GLN A 313 -17.52 7.51 -3.57
C GLN A 313 -18.64 8.24 -2.85
N LEU A 314 -18.48 9.51 -2.54
CA LEU A 314 -19.51 10.36 -1.92
C LEU A 314 -19.70 11.61 -2.79
N ALA A 315 -20.95 12.02 -3.00
CA ALA A 315 -21.26 13.29 -3.65
C ALA A 315 -22.37 13.99 -2.87
N VAL A 316 -22.09 15.21 -2.43
CA VAL A 316 -23.03 16.06 -1.70
C VAL A 316 -22.99 17.48 -2.24
N THR A 317 -24.13 18.16 -2.21
CA THR A 317 -24.22 19.54 -2.69
C THR A 317 -24.84 20.46 -1.63
N LYS A 318 -24.44 21.70 -1.68
CA LYS A 318 -25.02 22.79 -0.87
C LYS A 318 -26.52 22.93 -1.08
N GLN A 319 -27.01 22.68 -2.29
CA GLN A 319 -28.42 22.68 -2.61
C GLN A 319 -29.19 21.58 -1.85
N GLN A 320 -28.60 20.38 -1.75
CA GLN A 320 -29.22 19.24 -1.05
C GLN A 320 -29.21 19.39 0.46
N LEU A 321 -28.14 19.96 1.03
CA LEU A 321 -27.94 20.00 2.47
C LEU A 321 -28.43 21.28 3.13
N GLY A 322 -28.49 22.39 2.39
CA GLY A 322 -28.77 23.73 2.87
C GLY A 322 -27.54 24.62 2.81
N SER A 323 -27.76 25.93 2.67
CA SER A 323 -26.70 26.93 2.45
C SER A 323 -26.24 27.65 3.74
N GLY A 324 -26.90 27.36 4.87
CA GLY A 324 -26.50 27.93 6.16
C GLY A 324 -25.19 27.38 6.68
N HIS A 325 -24.51 28.11 7.55
CA HIS A 325 -23.25 27.69 8.13
C HIS A 325 -23.34 26.32 8.83
N ASN A 326 -24.45 26.04 9.50
CA ASN A 326 -24.66 24.76 10.18
C ASN A 326 -24.74 23.54 9.23
N GLN A 327 -25.14 23.78 7.96
CA GLN A 327 -25.26 22.74 6.93
C GLN A 327 -24.10 22.70 5.99
N TRP A 328 -23.49 23.88 5.66
CA TRP A 328 -22.45 24.03 4.66
C TRP A 328 -21.35 25.00 5.09
N PRO A 329 -20.48 24.62 6.05
CA PRO A 329 -19.39 25.47 6.53
C PRO A 329 -18.18 25.50 5.58
N PHE A 330 -18.24 24.86 4.42
CA PHE A 330 -17.14 24.62 3.48
C PHE A 330 -16.87 25.83 2.56
N HIS A 331 -16.70 27.01 3.15
CA HIS A 331 -16.39 28.26 2.44
C HIS A 331 -15.13 28.97 2.96
N TYR A 332 -14.39 28.31 3.87
CA TYR A 332 -13.09 28.72 4.36
C TYR A 332 -11.97 27.94 3.67
N ALA A 333 -10.72 28.27 3.93
CA ALA A 333 -9.59 27.42 3.55
C ALA A 333 -9.46 26.24 4.53
N PHE A 334 -9.09 25.07 4.02
CA PHE A 334 -8.82 23.85 4.77
C PHE A 334 -7.40 23.37 4.52
N TYR A 335 -6.87 22.55 5.40
CA TYR A 335 -5.58 21.87 5.26
C TYR A 335 -5.76 20.35 5.34
N PRO A 336 -5.05 19.59 4.51
CA PRO A 336 -5.09 18.12 4.54
C PRO A 336 -4.30 17.57 5.71
N ILE A 337 -4.80 16.46 6.25
CA ILE A 337 -4.26 15.70 7.36
C ILE A 337 -4.10 14.26 6.94
N LEU A 338 -2.97 13.64 7.29
CA LEU A 338 -2.71 12.22 7.16
C LEU A 338 -2.37 11.67 8.54
N ASN A 339 -3.03 10.60 8.96
CA ASN A 339 -2.73 9.96 10.23
C ASN A 339 -3.01 8.46 10.22
N LEU A 340 -2.46 7.79 11.22
CA LEU A 340 -2.81 6.43 11.57
C LEU A 340 -3.18 6.40 13.05
N ALA A 341 -4.48 6.37 13.35
CA ALA A 341 -4.98 6.14 14.70
C ALA A 341 -4.97 4.64 15.02
N TRP A 342 -5.04 4.31 16.30
CA TRP A 342 -5.10 2.96 16.81
C TRP A 342 -6.19 2.81 17.87
N GLY A 343 -7.10 1.88 17.65
CA GLY A 343 -8.23 1.65 18.55
C GLY A 343 -9.25 2.79 18.51
N GLY A 344 -9.67 3.25 19.67
CA GLY A 344 -10.70 4.28 19.81
C GLY A 344 -12.12 3.75 19.57
N ASP A 345 -13.08 4.67 19.49
CA ASP A 345 -14.51 4.34 19.42
C ASP A 345 -14.86 3.58 18.13
N TRP A 346 -14.18 3.87 17.03
CA TRP A 346 -14.44 3.20 15.76
C TRP A 346 -13.37 2.16 15.41
N GLY A 347 -12.08 2.50 15.37
CA GLY A 347 -11.01 1.54 15.09
C GLY A 347 -10.95 0.38 16.09
N GLY A 348 -11.39 0.63 17.33
CA GLY A 348 -11.44 -0.35 18.41
C GLY A 348 -12.82 -0.97 18.69
N MET A 349 -13.86 -0.70 17.87
CA MET A 349 -15.24 -1.10 18.14
C MET A 349 -15.46 -2.59 18.41
N ASN A 350 -14.58 -3.45 17.90
CA ASN A 350 -14.58 -4.90 18.13
C ASN A 350 -13.31 -5.36 18.86
N GLY A 351 -12.64 -4.46 19.60
CA GLY A 351 -11.34 -4.67 20.23
C GLY A 351 -10.18 -4.44 19.26
N VAL A 352 -8.96 -4.54 19.77
CA VAL A 352 -7.71 -4.40 19.01
C VAL A 352 -6.88 -5.66 19.08
N ASP A 353 -6.04 -5.91 18.08
CA ASP A 353 -5.05 -6.99 18.09
C ASP A 353 -3.64 -6.39 18.08
N GLU A 354 -3.06 -6.23 19.26
CA GLU A 354 -1.72 -5.65 19.41
C GLU A 354 -0.60 -6.48 18.73
N SER A 355 -0.87 -7.72 18.31
CA SER A 355 0.09 -8.50 17.53
C SER A 355 0.29 -7.97 16.11
N ALA A 356 -0.61 -7.11 15.65
CA ALA A 356 -0.48 -6.38 14.38
C ALA A 356 0.50 -5.18 14.49
N LEU A 357 0.86 -4.74 15.69
CA LEU A 357 1.83 -3.67 15.89
C LEU A 357 3.26 -4.21 15.80
N PRO A 358 4.18 -3.53 15.07
CA PRO A 358 5.58 -3.88 14.96
C PRO A 358 6.36 -3.60 16.25
#